data_80fc26b2f36f161e1f8a33036d9d329c
#
_entry.id   80fc26b2f36f161e1f8a33036d9d329c
#
_cell.length_a   1.000
_cell.length_b   1.000
_cell.length_c   1.000
_cell.angle_alpha   90.00
_cell.angle_beta   90.00
_cell.angle_gamma   90.00
#
_symmetry.space_group_name_H-M   'P 1'
#
loop_
_entity.id
_entity.type
_entity.pdbx_description
1 polymer ?
#
loop_
_entity_poly.entity_id
_entity_poly.type
_entity_poly.pdbx_seq_one_letter_code
_entity_poly.pdbx_strand_id
1 'polypeptide(L)'
;MKISVILPVYNEEKYIRQAIESVLNQTLTDFELIVVDDGSNDDTLKIIRSFDDARINIITQENSGPGASRNRAMKVARGEYITFLDGDDWYDLKLLEIAYREAKGKNTDMTFFQMINYDDESHETYPNDWFDLKTFDESFENRVFKPSDYTDSIFDLSVGVCQKIYKREFLECIGAKFPEGIFFEDMPFFYYVFLKSERISIIKKHLYYRRKHKESITNVVDEKFLDTVRAGQILIDIFIENDWYDTHKFDLLAYKINGPRFALRDIEEKYKEELFLLIKSDYSLIKQSPYYNDYLENLGQVKKKFFLDVIRAENYDEFKTLNQTNSLPPK
;
A
#
# COMPACT_ATOMS: atom_id res chain seq x y z
N MET A 1 -21.16 8.58 14.76
CA MET A 1 -20.20 9.00 13.72
C MET A 1 -20.01 7.86 12.72
N LYS A 2 -20.16 8.15 11.45
CA LYS A 2 -20.18 7.12 10.39
C LYS A 2 -18.79 6.77 9.90
N ILE A 3 -17.95 7.77 9.66
CA ILE A 3 -16.62 7.56 9.07
C ILE A 3 -15.56 8.36 9.82
N SER A 4 -14.39 7.74 10.04
CA SER A 4 -13.14 8.43 10.34
C SER A 4 -12.28 8.45 9.08
N VAL A 5 -11.96 9.64 8.57
CA VAL A 5 -10.97 9.84 7.51
C VAL A 5 -9.62 10.06 8.17
N ILE A 6 -8.63 9.25 7.83
CA ILE A 6 -7.26 9.32 8.36
C ILE A 6 -6.36 9.91 7.28
N LEU A 7 -5.68 11.01 7.62
CA LEU A 7 -4.83 11.79 6.74
C LEU A 7 -3.44 11.95 7.37
N PRO A 8 -2.49 11.02 7.12
CA PRO A 8 -1.09 11.22 7.48
C PRO A 8 -0.46 12.26 6.55
N VAL A 9 0.34 13.17 7.08
CA VAL A 9 0.98 14.22 6.28
C VAL A 9 2.42 14.47 6.74
N TYR A 10 3.30 14.74 5.78
CA TYR A 10 4.67 15.17 6.00
C TYR A 10 5.16 16.02 4.82
N ASN A 11 5.37 17.33 5.05
CA ASN A 11 5.84 18.30 4.05
C ASN A 11 4.94 18.37 2.80
N GLU A 12 3.65 18.64 3.01
CA GLU A 12 2.62 18.70 1.97
C GLU A 12 2.02 20.12 1.82
N GLU A 13 2.79 21.19 2.10
CA GLU A 13 2.30 22.57 2.08
C GLU A 13 1.61 22.98 0.77
N LYS A 14 1.98 22.35 -0.36
CA LYS A 14 1.41 22.64 -1.68
C LYS A 14 -0.01 22.07 -1.84
N TYR A 15 -0.29 20.92 -1.26
CA TYR A 15 -1.46 20.11 -1.61
C TYR A 15 -2.44 19.90 -0.46
N ILE A 16 -1.95 19.96 0.79
CA ILE A 16 -2.74 19.63 1.99
C ILE A 16 -4.05 20.41 2.12
N ARG A 17 -4.10 21.64 1.63
CA ARG A 17 -5.32 22.45 1.63
C ARG A 17 -6.42 21.78 0.81
N GLN A 18 -6.11 21.35 -0.42
CA GLN A 18 -7.07 20.67 -1.29
C GLN A 18 -7.51 19.33 -0.71
N ALA A 19 -6.60 18.57 -0.12
CA ALA A 19 -6.92 17.31 0.56
C ALA A 19 -7.97 17.53 1.65
N ILE A 20 -7.72 18.47 2.58
CA ILE A 20 -8.64 18.79 3.67
C ILE A 20 -9.99 19.32 3.14
N GLU A 21 -9.98 20.28 2.20
CA GLU A 21 -11.20 20.84 1.61
C GLU A 21 -12.04 19.77 0.92
N SER A 22 -11.42 18.78 0.27
CA SER A 22 -12.14 17.67 -0.37
C SER A 22 -12.90 16.79 0.62
N VAL A 23 -12.40 16.66 1.85
CA VAL A 23 -13.08 15.95 2.93
C VAL A 23 -14.15 16.82 3.57
N LEU A 24 -13.86 18.07 3.88
CA LEU A 24 -14.81 18.96 4.57
C LEU A 24 -16.07 19.25 3.73
N ASN A 25 -15.94 19.23 2.41
CA ASN A 25 -17.03 19.48 1.46
C ASN A 25 -17.82 18.21 1.07
N GLN A 26 -17.57 17.05 1.68
CA GLN A 26 -18.28 15.82 1.39
C GLN A 26 -19.80 15.94 1.62
N THR A 27 -20.61 15.29 0.78
CA THR A 27 -22.08 15.24 0.93
C THR A 27 -22.51 14.52 2.21
N LEU A 28 -21.76 13.54 2.68
CA LEU A 28 -21.91 12.94 4.00
C LEU A 28 -21.24 13.85 5.05
N THR A 29 -22.00 14.38 6.02
CA THR A 29 -21.48 15.31 7.03
C THR A 29 -21.13 14.67 8.38
N ASP A 30 -21.58 13.44 8.63
CA ASP A 30 -21.34 12.69 9.87
C ASP A 30 -20.01 11.92 9.82
N PHE A 31 -18.90 12.65 9.81
CA PHE A 31 -17.53 12.12 9.81
C PHE A 31 -16.62 12.92 10.74
N GLU A 32 -15.45 12.37 11.03
CA GLU A 32 -14.28 13.10 11.55
C GLU A 32 -13.12 12.99 10.57
N LEU A 33 -12.27 14.01 10.56
CA LEU A 33 -11.00 14.03 9.85
C LEU A 33 -9.87 14.05 10.87
N ILE A 34 -9.08 12.98 10.91
CA ILE A 34 -7.92 12.86 11.80
C ILE A 34 -6.67 13.12 10.95
N VAL A 35 -6.10 14.30 11.12
CA VAL A 35 -4.86 14.71 10.45
C VAL A 35 -3.69 14.42 11.37
N VAL A 36 -2.73 13.61 10.93
CA VAL A 36 -1.51 13.33 11.68
C VAL A 36 -0.35 14.00 10.96
N ASP A 37 0.11 15.12 11.51
CA ASP A 37 1.34 15.78 11.06
C ASP A 37 2.55 15.04 11.63
N ASP A 38 3.29 14.40 10.74
CA ASP A 38 4.45 13.54 11.05
C ASP A 38 5.75 14.35 11.12
N GLY A 39 5.70 15.52 11.78
CA GLY A 39 6.87 16.36 12.00
C GLY A 39 7.27 17.20 10.78
N SER A 40 6.30 17.77 10.05
CA SER A 40 6.55 18.64 8.89
C SER A 40 7.44 19.85 9.25
N ASN A 41 8.34 20.22 8.34
CA ASN A 41 9.29 21.34 8.48
C ASN A 41 8.94 22.53 7.58
N ASP A 42 7.88 22.43 6.78
CA ASP A 42 7.34 23.46 5.90
C ASP A 42 6.06 24.10 6.50
N ASP A 43 5.27 24.82 5.71
CA ASP A 43 4.04 25.47 6.17
C ASP A 43 2.84 24.48 6.34
N THR A 44 3.03 23.17 6.16
CA THR A 44 1.96 22.14 6.25
C THR A 44 1.14 22.28 7.53
N LEU A 45 1.76 22.24 8.71
CA LEU A 45 1.08 22.30 10.00
C LEU A 45 0.34 23.65 10.19
N LYS A 46 0.92 24.73 9.71
CA LYS A 46 0.28 26.07 9.76
C LYS A 46 -0.97 26.11 8.90
N ILE A 47 -0.93 25.50 7.71
CA ILE A 47 -2.11 25.39 6.84
C ILE A 47 -3.19 24.56 7.50
N ILE A 48 -2.87 23.39 8.06
CA ILE A 48 -3.82 22.52 8.77
C ILE A 48 -4.51 23.28 9.89
N ARG A 49 -3.75 24.03 10.71
CA ARG A 49 -4.28 24.82 11.84
C ARG A 49 -5.10 26.05 11.41
N SER A 50 -5.05 26.43 10.14
CA SER A 50 -5.87 27.54 9.62
C SER A 50 -7.33 27.17 9.37
N PHE A 51 -7.68 25.89 9.41
CA PHE A 51 -9.06 25.43 9.29
C PHE A 51 -9.78 25.51 10.63
N ASP A 52 -10.92 26.19 10.66
CA ASP A 52 -11.82 26.27 11.83
C ASP A 52 -13.04 25.37 11.59
N ASP A 53 -12.86 24.05 11.79
CA ASP A 53 -13.92 23.06 11.63
C ASP A 53 -13.84 22.01 12.76
N ALA A 54 -14.91 21.88 13.54
CA ALA A 54 -14.95 20.97 14.70
C ALA A 54 -14.83 19.49 14.36
N ARG A 55 -14.91 19.12 13.08
CA ARG A 55 -14.71 17.75 12.62
C ARG A 55 -13.24 17.36 12.48
N ILE A 56 -12.33 18.33 12.49
CA ILE A 56 -10.89 18.09 12.37
C ILE A 56 -10.29 17.78 13.74
N ASN A 57 -9.55 16.68 13.82
CA ASN A 57 -8.71 16.31 14.96
C ASN A 57 -7.24 16.30 14.49
N ILE A 58 -6.42 17.20 15.03
CA ILE A 58 -5.02 17.34 14.65
C ILE A 58 -4.14 16.64 15.70
N ILE A 59 -3.29 15.73 15.21
CA ILE A 59 -2.26 15.05 16.00
C ILE A 59 -0.90 15.45 15.42
N THR A 60 0.06 15.78 16.27
CA THR A 60 1.45 16.04 15.86
C THR A 60 2.37 15.02 16.50
N GLN A 61 3.42 14.62 15.79
CA GLN A 61 4.44 13.70 16.29
C GLN A 61 5.81 14.00 15.64
N GLU A 62 6.87 13.40 16.19
CA GLU A 62 8.15 13.33 15.48
C GLU A 62 8.02 12.37 14.30
N ASN A 63 8.75 12.66 13.21
CA ASN A 63 8.67 11.87 12.00
C ASN A 63 8.95 10.38 12.28
N SER A 64 7.95 9.56 12.05
CA SER A 64 7.94 8.12 12.33
C SER A 64 7.42 7.29 11.16
N GLY A 65 7.12 7.98 10.04
CA GLY A 65 6.65 7.40 8.79
C GLY A 65 5.13 7.19 8.72
N PRO A 66 4.62 6.93 7.51
CA PRO A 66 3.18 6.88 7.24
C PRO A 66 2.48 5.74 7.99
N GLY A 67 3.13 4.59 8.17
CA GLY A 67 2.59 3.46 8.94
C GLY A 67 2.31 3.82 10.40
N ALA A 68 3.27 4.46 11.08
CA ALA A 68 3.12 4.91 12.46
C ALA A 68 2.02 5.97 12.59
N SER A 69 1.96 6.91 11.64
CA SER A 69 0.92 7.95 11.59
C SER A 69 -0.47 7.37 11.44
N ARG A 70 -0.66 6.40 10.51
CA ARG A 70 -1.93 5.71 10.35
C ARG A 70 -2.32 4.90 11.58
N ASN A 71 -1.38 4.16 12.19
CA ASN A 71 -1.62 3.42 13.43
C ASN A 71 -2.06 4.33 14.57
N ARG A 72 -1.43 5.50 14.70
CA ARG A 72 -1.79 6.46 15.75
C ARG A 72 -3.19 7.00 15.56
N ALA A 73 -3.57 7.33 14.33
CA ALA A 73 -4.92 7.80 14.01
C ALA A 73 -5.98 6.70 14.23
N MET A 74 -5.70 5.46 13.81
CA MET A 74 -6.61 4.33 14.02
C MET A 74 -6.96 4.12 15.49
N LYS A 75 -6.02 4.34 16.43
CA LYS A 75 -6.26 4.20 17.88
C LYS A 75 -7.28 5.20 18.45
N VAL A 76 -7.48 6.34 17.80
CA VAL A 76 -8.39 7.41 18.27
C VAL A 76 -9.62 7.55 17.39
N ALA A 77 -9.68 6.84 16.27
CA ALA A 77 -10.80 6.83 15.36
C ALA A 77 -12.08 6.32 16.03
N ARG A 78 -13.20 7.03 15.81
CA ARG A 78 -14.51 6.76 16.43
C ARG A 78 -15.58 6.40 15.40
N GLY A 79 -15.29 6.57 14.11
CA GLY A 79 -16.19 6.23 13.02
C GLY A 79 -16.52 4.73 13.00
N GLU A 80 -17.70 4.40 12.53
CA GLU A 80 -18.06 3.01 12.26
C GLU A 80 -17.15 2.37 11.21
N TYR A 81 -16.73 3.19 10.24
CA TYR A 81 -15.78 2.83 9.19
C TYR A 81 -14.57 3.78 9.19
N ILE A 82 -13.45 3.29 8.66
CA ILE A 82 -12.20 4.04 8.46
C ILE A 82 -11.87 4.06 6.97
N THR A 83 -11.42 5.21 6.47
CA THR A 83 -10.81 5.34 5.15
C THR A 83 -9.56 6.22 5.24
N PHE A 84 -8.63 6.08 4.30
CA PHE A 84 -7.36 6.79 4.29
C PHE A 84 -7.31 7.77 3.11
N LEU A 85 -6.65 8.89 3.32
CA LEU A 85 -6.34 9.88 2.29
C LEU A 85 -4.87 10.28 2.42
N ASP A 86 -4.14 10.33 1.33
CA ASP A 86 -2.76 10.85 1.32
C ASP A 86 -2.76 12.37 1.13
N GLY A 87 -1.72 13.07 1.64
CA GLY A 87 -1.70 14.52 1.77
C GLY A 87 -1.68 15.30 0.44
N ASP A 88 -1.27 14.65 -0.66
CA ASP A 88 -1.20 15.19 -2.01
C ASP A 88 -2.44 14.85 -2.89
N ASP A 89 -3.35 14.01 -2.39
CA ASP A 89 -4.51 13.49 -3.10
C ASP A 89 -5.83 14.18 -2.66
N TRP A 90 -6.95 13.82 -3.29
CA TRP A 90 -8.27 14.32 -2.88
C TRP A 90 -9.42 13.38 -3.23
N TYR A 91 -10.55 13.58 -2.57
CA TYR A 91 -11.75 12.80 -2.76
C TYR A 91 -12.72 13.43 -3.77
N ASP A 92 -13.48 12.58 -4.51
CA ASP A 92 -14.72 13.00 -5.14
C ASP A 92 -15.73 13.47 -4.07
N LEU A 93 -16.56 14.45 -4.42
CA LEU A 93 -17.54 15.07 -3.52
C LEU A 93 -18.48 14.06 -2.82
N LYS A 94 -18.71 12.90 -3.40
CA LYS A 94 -19.65 11.87 -2.92
C LYS A 94 -18.97 10.62 -2.40
N LEU A 95 -17.64 10.59 -2.25
CA LEU A 95 -16.93 9.39 -1.84
C LEU A 95 -17.47 8.84 -0.53
N LEU A 96 -17.53 9.66 0.52
CA LEU A 96 -17.93 9.18 1.85
C LEU A 96 -19.38 8.68 1.87
N GLU A 97 -20.29 9.34 1.16
CA GLU A 97 -21.69 8.92 1.07
C GLU A 97 -21.83 7.58 0.34
N ILE A 98 -21.19 7.44 -0.82
CA ILE A 98 -21.30 6.24 -1.66
C ILE A 98 -20.64 5.05 -0.96
N ALA A 99 -19.41 5.24 -0.45
CA ALA A 99 -18.65 4.20 0.24
C ALA A 99 -19.36 3.73 1.52
N TYR A 100 -19.86 4.65 2.35
CA TYR A 100 -20.59 4.30 3.56
C TYR A 100 -21.88 3.55 3.26
N ARG A 101 -22.67 4.03 2.28
CA ARG A 101 -23.91 3.37 1.88
C ARG A 101 -23.70 1.94 1.42
N GLU A 102 -22.68 1.71 0.60
CA GLU A 102 -22.30 0.38 0.13
C GLU A 102 -21.84 -0.51 1.29
N ALA A 103 -20.84 -0.04 2.05
CA ALA A 103 -20.25 -0.82 3.13
C ALA A 103 -21.26 -1.14 4.23
N LYS A 104 -22.07 -0.15 4.65
CA LYS A 104 -23.09 -0.33 5.68
C LYS A 104 -24.24 -1.20 5.19
N GLY A 105 -24.74 -0.96 3.95
CA GLY A 105 -25.85 -1.70 3.37
C GLY A 105 -25.56 -3.18 3.20
N LYS A 106 -24.32 -3.52 2.84
CA LYS A 106 -23.85 -4.89 2.70
C LYS A 106 -23.15 -5.45 3.94
N ASN A 107 -22.96 -4.63 5.00
CA ASN A 107 -22.23 -4.99 6.22
C ASN A 107 -20.87 -5.60 5.92
N THR A 108 -20.05 -4.91 5.12
CA THR A 108 -18.74 -5.41 4.69
C THR A 108 -17.65 -5.07 5.70
N ASP A 109 -16.62 -5.93 5.75
CA ASP A 109 -15.39 -5.71 6.50
C ASP A 109 -14.50 -4.72 5.74
N MET A 110 -14.48 -4.85 4.40
CA MET A 110 -13.73 -4.00 3.48
C MET A 110 -14.52 -3.79 2.19
N THR A 111 -14.49 -2.56 1.67
CA THR A 111 -15.07 -2.22 0.37
C THR A 111 -14.06 -1.46 -0.47
N PHE A 112 -13.78 -1.94 -1.67
CA PHE A 112 -12.93 -1.26 -2.65
C PHE A 112 -13.73 -0.23 -3.43
N PHE A 113 -13.07 0.83 -3.87
CA PHE A 113 -13.57 1.76 -4.89
C PHE A 113 -12.47 2.12 -5.89
N GLN A 114 -12.84 2.58 -7.08
CA GLN A 114 -11.88 2.96 -8.10
C GLN A 114 -11.20 4.28 -7.77
N MET A 115 -9.94 4.39 -8.20
CA MET A 115 -9.10 5.57 -8.12
C MET A 115 -8.68 5.96 -9.53
N ILE A 116 -8.53 7.26 -9.79
CA ILE A 116 -8.05 7.78 -11.07
C ILE A 116 -6.79 8.60 -10.84
N ASN A 117 -5.81 8.46 -11.71
CA ASN A 117 -4.63 9.33 -11.68
C ASN A 117 -4.97 10.73 -12.24
N TYR A 118 -4.34 11.73 -11.66
CA TYR A 118 -4.35 13.11 -12.13
C TYR A 118 -2.92 13.58 -12.30
N ASP A 119 -2.59 14.05 -13.49
CA ASP A 119 -1.29 14.61 -13.78
C ASP A 119 -1.25 16.10 -13.43
N ASP A 120 -0.34 16.47 -12.53
CA ASP A 120 -0.27 17.83 -11.98
C ASP A 120 0.32 18.85 -12.99
N GLU A 121 0.99 18.40 -14.06
CA GLU A 121 1.53 19.27 -15.12
C GLU A 121 0.49 19.53 -16.22
N SER A 122 -0.15 18.48 -16.71
CA SER A 122 -1.15 18.60 -17.77
C SER A 122 -2.55 18.95 -17.27
N HIS A 123 -2.81 18.77 -15.99
CA HIS A 123 -4.13 18.90 -15.36
C HIS A 123 -5.19 17.93 -15.91
N GLU A 124 -4.75 16.80 -16.44
CA GLU A 124 -5.62 15.76 -17.00
C GLU A 124 -5.70 14.52 -16.12
N THR A 125 -6.85 13.86 -16.14
CA THR A 125 -7.01 12.56 -15.49
C THR A 125 -6.77 11.46 -16.51
N TYR A 126 -6.16 10.35 -16.04
CA TYR A 126 -5.95 9.18 -16.88
C TYR A 126 -6.15 7.88 -16.06
N PRO A 127 -6.71 6.83 -16.71
CA PRO A 127 -6.99 5.56 -16.05
C PRO A 127 -5.69 4.80 -15.74
N ASN A 128 -5.80 3.88 -14.78
CA ASN A 128 -4.77 2.89 -14.48
C ASN A 128 -5.47 1.57 -14.19
N ASP A 129 -5.14 0.53 -14.95
CA ASP A 129 -5.83 -0.76 -14.87
C ASP A 129 -5.83 -1.35 -13.45
N TRP A 130 -4.77 -1.13 -12.70
CA TRP A 130 -4.66 -1.60 -11.33
C TRP A 130 -5.65 -0.89 -10.37
N PHE A 131 -5.82 0.43 -10.55
CA PHE A 131 -6.74 1.24 -9.74
C PHE A 131 -8.20 1.20 -10.25
N ASP A 132 -8.40 0.76 -11.49
CA ASP A 132 -9.73 0.59 -12.10
C ASP A 132 -10.42 -0.72 -11.65
N LEU A 133 -9.78 -1.50 -10.77
CA LEU A 133 -10.29 -2.77 -10.27
C LEU A 133 -10.65 -3.76 -11.40
N LYS A 134 -9.88 -3.74 -12.50
CA LYS A 134 -10.09 -4.65 -13.64
C LYS A 134 -9.80 -6.11 -13.30
N THR A 135 -9.07 -6.35 -12.21
CA THR A 135 -8.85 -7.68 -11.64
C THR A 135 -10.12 -8.33 -11.09
N PHE A 136 -11.14 -7.53 -10.78
CA PHE A 136 -12.47 -8.03 -10.42
C PHE A 136 -13.38 -8.00 -11.65
N ASP A 137 -13.77 -9.14 -12.16
CA ASP A 137 -14.73 -9.25 -13.25
C ASP A 137 -16.15 -8.80 -12.83
N GLU A 138 -17.11 -8.84 -13.76
CA GLU A 138 -18.48 -8.40 -13.51
C GLU A 138 -19.20 -9.25 -12.44
N SER A 139 -18.76 -10.49 -12.20
CA SER A 139 -19.38 -11.37 -11.21
C SER A 139 -19.20 -10.88 -9.77
N PHE A 140 -18.20 -10.02 -9.53
CA PHE A 140 -17.95 -9.40 -8.22
C PHE A 140 -18.79 -8.14 -7.98
N GLU A 141 -19.44 -7.60 -9.00
CA GLU A 141 -20.28 -6.42 -8.86
C GLU A 141 -21.56 -6.74 -8.09
N ASN A 142 -22.02 -5.79 -7.29
CA ASN A 142 -23.27 -5.86 -6.53
C ASN A 142 -23.42 -7.03 -5.55
N ARG A 143 -22.37 -7.84 -5.33
CA ARG A 143 -22.37 -8.94 -4.34
C ARG A 143 -21.41 -8.67 -3.19
N VAL A 144 -21.53 -9.48 -2.15
CA VAL A 144 -20.52 -9.65 -1.10
C VAL A 144 -19.77 -10.94 -1.40
N PHE A 145 -18.44 -10.90 -1.26
CA PHE A 145 -17.58 -12.05 -1.47
C PHE A 145 -16.51 -12.13 -0.38
N LYS A 146 -15.78 -13.22 -0.31
CA LYS A 146 -14.63 -13.44 0.56
C LYS A 146 -13.38 -13.76 -0.26
N PRO A 147 -12.17 -13.69 0.31
CA PRO A 147 -10.91 -13.94 -0.43
C PRO A 147 -10.90 -15.26 -1.21
N SER A 148 -11.49 -16.33 -0.66
CA SER A 148 -11.56 -17.64 -1.34
C SER A 148 -12.49 -17.67 -2.57
N ASP A 149 -13.29 -16.65 -2.80
CA ASP A 149 -14.10 -16.50 -4.02
C ASP A 149 -13.31 -15.89 -5.17
N TYR A 150 -12.15 -15.29 -4.86
CA TYR A 150 -11.23 -14.72 -5.84
C TYR A 150 -10.21 -15.80 -6.25
N THR A 151 -10.31 -16.25 -7.50
CA THR A 151 -9.56 -17.41 -8.00
C THR A 151 -8.25 -17.06 -8.70
N ASP A 152 -8.06 -15.79 -9.07
CA ASP A 152 -6.81 -15.29 -9.63
C ASP A 152 -5.78 -15.01 -8.53
N SER A 153 -4.58 -14.62 -8.92
CA SER A 153 -3.56 -14.27 -7.94
C SER A 153 -3.94 -13.03 -7.12
N ILE A 154 -4.03 -13.17 -5.81
CA ILE A 154 -4.28 -12.04 -4.91
C ILE A 154 -3.19 -10.95 -5.02
N PHE A 155 -2.00 -11.32 -5.56
CA PHE A 155 -0.88 -10.40 -5.76
C PHE A 155 -1.04 -9.49 -6.98
N ASP A 156 -2.10 -9.69 -7.77
CA ASP A 156 -2.52 -8.78 -8.83
C ASP A 156 -3.49 -7.68 -8.32
N LEU A 157 -3.96 -7.80 -7.07
CA LEU A 157 -4.82 -6.80 -6.45
C LEU A 157 -4.06 -5.52 -6.08
N SER A 158 -4.73 -4.38 -6.19
CA SER A 158 -4.19 -3.11 -5.73
C SER A 158 -4.05 -3.09 -4.20
N VAL A 159 -2.82 -2.93 -3.72
CA VAL A 159 -2.50 -2.88 -2.29
C VAL A 159 -2.81 -1.51 -1.64
N GLY A 160 -2.96 -0.44 -2.44
CA GLY A 160 -3.15 0.92 -1.93
C GLY A 160 -4.32 1.02 -0.95
N VAL A 161 -4.03 1.43 0.28
CA VAL A 161 -5.02 1.48 1.37
C VAL A 161 -6.04 2.60 1.16
N CYS A 162 -5.68 3.64 0.42
CA CYS A 162 -6.49 4.82 0.17
C CYS A 162 -7.71 4.60 -0.75
N GLN A 163 -7.74 3.50 -1.52
CA GLN A 163 -8.89 3.15 -2.36
C GLN A 163 -9.87 2.18 -1.69
N LYS A 164 -9.96 2.23 -0.37
CA LYS A 164 -10.79 1.30 0.40
C LYS A 164 -11.43 1.99 1.60
N ILE A 165 -12.57 1.47 2.01
CA ILE A 165 -13.18 1.76 3.30
C ILE A 165 -13.24 0.47 4.11
N TYR A 166 -12.93 0.55 5.40
CA TYR A 166 -12.78 -0.59 6.31
C TYR A 166 -13.71 -0.45 7.50
N LYS A 167 -14.35 -1.53 7.93
CA LYS A 167 -15.11 -1.56 9.17
C LYS A 167 -14.14 -1.48 10.35
N ARG A 168 -14.27 -0.43 11.20
CA ARG A 168 -13.34 -0.19 12.30
C ARG A 168 -13.30 -1.36 13.30
N GLU A 169 -14.48 -1.84 13.72
CA GLU A 169 -14.60 -2.97 14.64
C GLU A 169 -13.91 -4.25 14.12
N PHE A 170 -13.97 -4.48 12.80
CA PHE A 170 -13.25 -5.59 12.18
C PHE A 170 -11.73 -5.40 12.27
N LEU A 171 -11.20 -4.22 11.92
CA LEU A 171 -9.76 -3.95 12.05
C LEU A 171 -9.26 -4.12 13.49
N GLU A 172 -10.04 -3.66 14.46
CA GLU A 172 -9.74 -3.84 15.89
C GLU A 172 -9.77 -5.33 16.30
N CYS A 173 -10.77 -6.08 15.86
CA CYS A 173 -10.94 -7.48 16.17
C CYS A 173 -9.77 -8.35 15.67
N ILE A 174 -9.28 -8.09 14.45
CA ILE A 174 -8.15 -8.82 13.89
C ILE A 174 -6.78 -8.26 14.34
N GLY A 175 -6.75 -7.17 15.09
CA GLY A 175 -5.52 -6.51 15.52
C GLY A 175 -4.72 -5.90 14.37
N ALA A 176 -5.39 -5.41 13.32
CA ALA A 176 -4.74 -4.86 12.13
C ALA A 176 -3.82 -3.68 12.47
N LYS A 177 -2.58 -3.71 11.98
CA LYS A 177 -1.58 -2.67 12.17
C LYS A 177 -0.70 -2.56 10.93
N PHE A 178 -0.33 -1.33 10.59
CA PHE A 178 0.73 -1.09 9.62
C PHE A 178 2.09 -1.43 10.24
N PRO A 179 3.01 -2.05 9.51
CA PRO A 179 4.42 -2.05 9.89
C PRO A 179 4.93 -0.62 10.07
N GLU A 180 5.72 -0.38 11.11
CA GLU A 180 6.29 0.94 11.41
C GLU A 180 7.76 1.01 11.04
N GLY A 181 8.25 2.21 10.69
CA GLY A 181 9.65 2.47 10.35
C GLY A 181 10.12 1.82 9.06
N ILE A 182 9.21 1.61 8.11
CA ILE A 182 9.50 1.17 6.73
C ILE A 182 8.58 1.88 5.75
N PHE A 183 9.02 1.98 4.49
CA PHE A 183 8.16 2.25 3.35
C PHE A 183 7.56 0.96 2.80
N PHE A 184 6.49 1.07 1.99
CA PHE A 184 5.68 -0.06 1.48
C PHE A 184 4.92 -0.83 2.57
N GLU A 185 4.59 -0.14 3.65
CA GLU A 185 3.83 -0.63 4.82
C GLU A 185 2.38 -1.02 4.47
N ASP A 186 1.86 -0.43 3.40
CA ASP A 186 0.50 -0.68 2.89
C ASP A 186 0.35 -2.12 2.37
N MET A 187 1.39 -2.69 1.80
CA MET A 187 1.39 -4.04 1.23
C MET A 187 1.14 -5.13 2.30
N PRO A 188 1.94 -5.27 3.37
CA PRO A 188 1.67 -6.24 4.42
C PRO A 188 0.32 -6.01 5.12
N PHE A 189 -0.04 -4.75 5.37
CA PHE A 189 -1.34 -4.40 5.95
C PHE A 189 -2.50 -4.87 5.07
N PHE A 190 -2.43 -4.59 3.76
CA PHE A 190 -3.49 -4.96 2.82
C PHE A 190 -3.71 -6.46 2.77
N TYR A 191 -2.66 -7.27 2.55
CA TYR A 191 -2.83 -8.73 2.46
C TYR A 191 -3.33 -9.34 3.76
N TYR A 192 -2.87 -8.85 4.91
CA TYR A 192 -3.37 -9.30 6.21
C TYR A 192 -4.87 -9.01 6.36
N VAL A 193 -5.29 -7.77 6.12
CA VAL A 193 -6.70 -7.36 6.23
C VAL A 193 -7.57 -8.06 5.18
N PHE A 194 -7.10 -8.16 3.94
CA PHE A 194 -7.83 -8.84 2.86
C PHE A 194 -8.11 -10.31 3.20
N LEU A 195 -7.08 -11.07 3.57
CA LEU A 195 -7.20 -12.51 3.86
C LEU A 195 -7.97 -12.80 5.15
N LYS A 196 -8.05 -11.87 6.11
CA LYS A 196 -8.91 -11.98 7.30
C LYS A 196 -10.36 -11.58 7.04
N SER A 197 -10.67 -10.90 5.93
CA SER A 197 -12.01 -10.42 5.62
C SER A 197 -12.94 -11.58 5.23
N GLU A 198 -14.16 -11.56 5.75
CA GLU A 198 -15.23 -12.50 5.36
C GLU A 198 -16.26 -11.83 4.44
N ARG A 199 -16.28 -10.50 4.39
CA ARG A 199 -17.29 -9.73 3.68
C ARG A 199 -16.66 -8.56 2.94
N ILE A 200 -16.45 -8.74 1.64
CA ILE A 200 -15.82 -7.74 0.76
C ILE A 200 -16.82 -7.32 -0.31
N SER A 201 -16.82 -6.06 -0.70
CA SER A 201 -17.55 -5.56 -1.87
C SER A 201 -16.69 -4.60 -2.68
N ILE A 202 -17.15 -4.29 -3.88
CA ILE A 202 -16.48 -3.33 -4.78
C ILE A 202 -17.46 -2.27 -5.27
N ILE A 203 -16.94 -1.08 -5.52
CA ILE A 203 -17.62 0.06 -6.13
C ILE A 203 -16.86 0.45 -7.40
N LYS A 204 -17.40 0.14 -8.58
CA LYS A 204 -16.79 0.53 -9.87
C LYS A 204 -17.14 1.98 -10.20
N LYS A 205 -16.59 2.89 -9.39
CA LYS A 205 -16.64 4.35 -9.58
C LYS A 205 -15.33 4.96 -9.14
N HIS A 206 -14.81 5.89 -9.93
CA HIS A 206 -13.67 6.73 -9.54
C HIS A 206 -14.14 7.72 -8.48
N LEU A 207 -13.75 7.46 -7.23
CA LEU A 207 -14.13 8.28 -6.07
C LEU A 207 -12.91 8.93 -5.42
N TYR A 208 -11.72 8.59 -5.85
CA TYR A 208 -10.45 9.05 -5.33
C TYR A 208 -9.58 9.54 -6.50
N TYR A 209 -8.97 10.72 -6.34
CA TYR A 209 -8.05 11.30 -7.30
C TYR A 209 -6.64 11.22 -6.75
N ARG A 210 -5.78 10.46 -7.42
CA ARG A 210 -4.38 10.31 -7.09
C ARG A 210 -3.54 11.26 -7.91
N ARG A 211 -2.89 12.21 -7.24
CA ARG A 211 -1.99 13.16 -7.88
C ARG A 211 -0.69 12.49 -8.30
N LYS A 212 -0.24 12.84 -9.50
CA LYS A 212 1.07 12.50 -10.01
C LYS A 212 1.87 13.77 -10.24
N HIS A 213 2.90 13.96 -9.43
CA HIS A 213 3.83 15.08 -9.53
C HIS A 213 5.28 14.57 -9.38
N LYS A 214 6.26 15.41 -9.73
CA LYS A 214 7.68 14.99 -9.76
C LYS A 214 8.23 14.53 -8.41
N GLU A 215 7.71 15.10 -7.32
CA GLU A 215 8.15 14.83 -5.95
C GLU A 215 7.40 13.65 -5.32
N SER A 216 6.43 13.02 -6.02
CA SER A 216 5.69 11.85 -5.51
C SER A 216 6.64 10.73 -5.10
N ILE A 217 6.43 10.15 -3.91
CA ILE A 217 7.27 9.09 -3.33
C ILE A 217 7.51 7.93 -4.31
N THR A 218 6.50 7.59 -5.12
CA THR A 218 6.57 6.49 -6.09
C THR A 218 7.35 6.83 -7.37
N ASN A 219 7.69 8.10 -7.62
CA ASN A 219 8.44 8.52 -8.80
C ASN A 219 9.95 8.59 -8.55
N VAL A 220 10.37 8.73 -7.29
CA VAL A 220 11.79 8.79 -6.90
C VAL A 220 12.20 7.45 -6.32
N VAL A 221 13.04 6.72 -7.08
CA VAL A 221 13.55 5.39 -6.66
C VAL A 221 14.85 5.59 -5.88
N ASP A 222 14.71 6.07 -4.65
CA ASP A 222 15.78 6.41 -3.71
C ASP A 222 15.97 5.37 -2.59
N GLU A 223 16.59 5.77 -1.48
CA GLU A 223 16.84 4.91 -0.31
C GLU A 223 15.60 4.20 0.25
N LYS A 224 14.41 4.76 0.07
CA LYS A 224 13.15 4.11 0.52
C LYS A 224 12.96 2.72 -0.08
N PHE A 225 13.49 2.48 -1.26
CA PHE A 225 13.41 1.17 -1.92
C PHE A 225 14.26 0.08 -1.26
N LEU A 226 15.18 0.44 -0.35
CA LEU A 226 15.85 -0.53 0.52
C LEU A 226 14.83 -1.32 1.37
N ASP A 227 13.74 -0.68 1.77
CA ASP A 227 12.68 -1.30 2.57
C ASP A 227 11.87 -2.36 1.82
N THR A 228 11.98 -2.47 0.50
CA THR A 228 11.31 -3.54 -0.26
C THR A 228 11.71 -4.94 0.23
N VAL A 229 12.94 -5.11 0.70
CA VAL A 229 13.44 -6.37 1.25
C VAL A 229 12.73 -6.67 2.57
N ARG A 230 12.67 -5.69 3.47
CA ARG A 230 12.03 -5.83 4.79
C ARG A 230 10.52 -6.00 4.69
N ALA A 231 9.87 -5.21 3.84
CA ALA A 231 8.44 -5.34 3.59
C ALA A 231 8.08 -6.74 3.05
N GLY A 232 8.91 -7.27 2.12
CA GLY A 232 8.76 -8.64 1.63
C GLY A 232 8.97 -9.70 2.71
N GLN A 233 9.88 -9.50 3.67
CA GLN A 233 10.08 -10.42 4.79
C GLN A 233 8.87 -10.40 5.73
N ILE A 234 8.40 -9.22 6.15
CA ILE A 234 7.20 -9.07 6.97
C ILE A 234 6.00 -9.77 6.32
N LEU A 235 5.85 -9.64 5.00
CA LEU A 235 4.78 -10.32 4.28
C LEU A 235 4.87 -11.85 4.40
N ILE A 236 6.06 -12.44 4.19
CA ILE A 236 6.28 -13.89 4.36
C ILE A 236 5.92 -14.33 5.78
N ASP A 237 6.38 -13.60 6.78
CA ASP A 237 6.12 -13.92 8.19
C ASP A 237 4.60 -13.91 8.48
N ILE A 238 3.86 -12.90 7.99
CA ILE A 238 2.39 -12.84 8.09
C ILE A 238 1.74 -14.09 7.49
N PHE A 239 2.19 -14.54 6.32
CA PHE A 239 1.60 -15.71 5.65
C PHE A 239 1.92 -17.01 6.42
N ILE A 240 3.11 -17.15 6.99
CA ILE A 240 3.50 -18.30 7.80
C ILE A 240 2.71 -18.31 9.12
N GLU A 241 2.67 -17.19 9.84
CA GLU A 241 2.00 -17.07 11.14
C GLU A 241 0.48 -17.31 11.08
N ASN A 242 -0.13 -17.15 9.91
CA ASN A 242 -1.57 -17.32 9.71
C ASN A 242 -1.93 -18.59 8.91
N ASP A 243 -1.00 -19.50 8.69
CA ASP A 243 -1.20 -20.75 7.94
C ASP A 243 -1.64 -20.55 6.47
N TRP A 244 -1.29 -19.40 5.87
CA TRP A 244 -1.63 -19.09 4.47
C TRP A 244 -0.50 -19.42 3.49
N TYR A 245 0.69 -19.72 4.00
CA TYR A 245 1.89 -19.93 3.18
C TYR A 245 1.69 -21.02 2.12
N ASP A 246 1.28 -22.21 2.53
CA ASP A 246 1.16 -23.36 1.61
C ASP A 246 0.13 -23.14 0.51
N THR A 247 -0.93 -22.39 0.79
CA THR A 247 -1.98 -22.08 -0.19
C THR A 247 -1.51 -21.06 -1.23
N HIS A 248 -0.65 -20.11 -0.84
CA HIS A 248 -0.26 -18.97 -1.67
C HIS A 248 1.21 -18.95 -2.08
N LYS A 249 2.03 -19.92 -1.65
CA LYS A 249 3.49 -19.87 -1.77
C LYS A 249 3.99 -19.64 -3.19
N PHE A 250 3.32 -20.15 -4.20
CA PHE A 250 3.73 -19.99 -5.59
C PHE A 250 3.83 -18.52 -5.99
N ASP A 251 2.75 -17.76 -5.78
CA ASP A 251 2.70 -16.34 -6.13
C ASP A 251 3.41 -15.47 -5.09
N LEU A 252 3.29 -15.82 -3.81
CA LEU A 252 3.94 -15.12 -2.71
C LEU A 252 5.46 -15.05 -2.88
N LEU A 253 6.09 -16.20 -3.21
CA LEU A 253 7.54 -16.24 -3.43
C LEU A 253 7.94 -15.45 -4.68
N ALA A 254 7.14 -15.54 -5.73
CA ALA A 254 7.35 -14.75 -6.95
C ALA A 254 7.26 -13.25 -6.68
N TYR A 255 6.28 -12.84 -5.86
CA TYR A 255 6.07 -11.45 -5.44
C TYR A 255 7.23 -10.93 -4.59
N LYS A 256 7.66 -11.70 -3.56
CA LYS A 256 8.80 -11.38 -2.72
C LYS A 256 10.09 -11.13 -3.51
N ILE A 257 10.36 -11.94 -4.54
CA ILE A 257 11.56 -11.77 -5.38
C ILE A 257 11.43 -10.56 -6.32
N ASN A 258 10.24 -10.28 -6.83
CA ASN A 258 10.04 -9.19 -7.79
C ASN A 258 10.30 -7.80 -7.19
N GLY A 259 9.84 -7.52 -5.97
CA GLY A 259 10.02 -6.22 -5.33
C GLY A 259 11.50 -5.78 -5.30
N PRO A 260 12.38 -6.51 -4.60
CA PRO A 260 13.81 -6.21 -4.56
C PRO A 260 14.49 -6.25 -5.94
N ARG A 261 14.05 -7.16 -6.84
CA ARG A 261 14.61 -7.26 -8.20
C ARG A 261 14.34 -6.00 -9.02
N PHE A 262 13.13 -5.46 -8.99
CA PHE A 262 12.81 -4.21 -9.66
C PHE A 262 13.47 -3.01 -8.97
N ALA A 263 13.48 -2.99 -7.65
CA ALA A 263 14.18 -1.96 -6.89
C ALA A 263 15.68 -1.91 -7.28
N LEU A 264 16.38 -3.05 -7.31
CA LEU A 264 17.80 -3.11 -7.67
C LEU A 264 18.08 -2.67 -9.12
N ARG A 265 17.13 -2.89 -10.04
CA ARG A 265 17.25 -2.39 -11.42
C ARG A 265 17.18 -0.86 -11.47
N ASP A 266 16.22 -0.27 -10.75
CA ASP A 266 15.76 1.10 -10.95
C ASP A 266 16.30 2.09 -9.91
N ILE A 267 16.81 1.63 -8.75
CA ILE A 267 17.35 2.49 -7.68
C ILE A 267 18.59 3.26 -8.14
N GLU A 268 18.79 4.46 -7.59
CA GLU A 268 19.97 5.26 -7.84
C GLU A 268 21.28 4.48 -7.60
N GLU A 269 22.29 4.69 -8.45
CA GLU A 269 23.55 3.91 -8.43
C GLU A 269 24.23 3.89 -7.06
N LYS A 270 24.17 4.99 -6.31
CA LYS A 270 24.76 5.12 -4.97
C LYS A 270 24.20 4.14 -3.93
N TYR A 271 22.97 3.61 -4.13
CA TYR A 271 22.31 2.69 -3.20
C TYR A 271 22.36 1.22 -3.67
N LYS A 272 22.83 0.93 -4.88
CA LYS A 272 22.80 -0.42 -5.46
C LYS A 272 23.60 -1.45 -4.67
N GLU A 273 24.79 -1.09 -4.23
CA GLU A 273 25.62 -1.98 -3.40
C GLU A 273 24.91 -2.30 -2.08
N GLU A 274 24.36 -1.29 -1.40
CA GLU A 274 23.65 -1.46 -0.15
C GLU A 274 22.41 -2.33 -0.32
N LEU A 275 21.57 -2.05 -1.33
CA LEU A 275 20.39 -2.86 -1.62
C LEU A 275 20.77 -4.30 -1.97
N PHE A 276 21.84 -4.50 -2.77
CA PHE A 276 22.34 -5.84 -3.09
C PHE A 276 22.73 -6.62 -1.83
N LEU A 277 23.45 -5.98 -0.90
CA LEU A 277 23.86 -6.63 0.35
C LEU A 277 22.66 -6.98 1.24
N LEU A 278 21.64 -6.13 1.30
CA LEU A 278 20.38 -6.42 2.01
C LEU A 278 19.67 -7.62 1.38
N ILE A 279 19.52 -7.65 0.04
CA ILE A 279 18.93 -8.78 -0.68
C ILE A 279 19.73 -10.06 -0.44
N LYS A 280 21.06 -10.00 -0.51
CA LYS A 280 21.94 -11.14 -0.28
C LYS A 280 21.82 -11.68 1.13
N SER A 281 21.75 -10.80 2.13
CA SER A 281 21.53 -11.18 3.52
C SER A 281 20.19 -11.92 3.69
N ASP A 282 19.10 -11.37 3.18
CA ASP A 282 17.77 -11.98 3.21
C ASP A 282 17.75 -13.36 2.51
N TYR A 283 18.32 -13.47 1.30
CA TYR A 283 18.35 -14.72 0.56
C TYR A 283 19.26 -15.76 1.19
N SER A 284 20.29 -15.33 1.92
CA SER A 284 21.14 -16.24 2.69
C SER A 284 20.41 -16.86 3.88
N LEU A 285 19.52 -16.09 4.54
CA LEU A 285 18.62 -16.60 5.58
C LEU A 285 17.61 -17.60 4.97
N ILE A 286 17.02 -17.27 3.83
CA ILE A 286 16.12 -18.17 3.11
C ILE A 286 16.84 -19.49 2.79
N LYS A 287 18.09 -19.45 2.32
CA LYS A 287 18.89 -20.66 2.02
C LYS A 287 19.07 -21.57 3.24
N GLN A 288 19.06 -21.02 4.46
CA GLN A 288 19.19 -21.78 5.71
C GLN A 288 17.83 -22.20 6.29
N SER A 289 16.73 -21.71 5.73
CA SER A 289 15.38 -21.97 6.22
C SER A 289 14.80 -23.27 5.64
N PRO A 290 13.76 -23.85 6.27
CA PRO A 290 13.06 -25.02 5.73
C PRO A 290 12.37 -24.73 4.39
N TYR A 291 12.18 -23.46 4.03
CA TYR A 291 11.48 -23.03 2.81
C TYR A 291 12.39 -22.94 1.57
N TYR A 292 13.69 -23.16 1.69
CA TYR A 292 14.63 -23.01 0.58
C TYR A 292 14.24 -23.80 -0.68
N ASN A 293 13.80 -25.05 -0.50
CA ASN A 293 13.36 -25.87 -1.62
C ASN A 293 12.12 -25.30 -2.33
N ASP A 294 11.21 -24.69 -1.61
CA ASP A 294 10.03 -24.02 -2.20
C ASP A 294 10.46 -22.92 -3.18
N TYR A 295 11.49 -22.11 -2.83
CA TYR A 295 12.05 -21.12 -3.77
C TYR A 295 12.66 -21.76 -5.00
N LEU A 296 13.32 -22.90 -4.86
CA LEU A 296 13.92 -23.60 -6.01
C LEU A 296 12.88 -24.24 -6.92
N GLU A 297 11.77 -24.69 -6.39
CA GLU A 297 10.74 -25.44 -7.12
C GLU A 297 9.66 -24.52 -7.73
N ASN A 298 9.27 -23.45 -7.02
CA ASN A 298 8.13 -22.64 -7.40
C ASN A 298 8.50 -21.33 -8.14
N LEU A 299 9.75 -20.90 -8.12
CA LEU A 299 10.16 -19.71 -8.88
C LEU A 299 10.33 -20.03 -10.36
N GLY A 300 9.73 -19.24 -11.24
CA GLY A 300 10.01 -19.28 -12.68
C GLY A 300 11.49 -18.97 -12.98
N GLN A 301 11.98 -19.42 -14.13
CA GLN A 301 13.41 -19.42 -14.49
C GLN A 301 14.14 -18.09 -14.25
N VAL A 302 13.53 -16.96 -14.60
CA VAL A 302 14.15 -15.64 -14.46
C VAL A 302 14.34 -15.27 -12.99
N LYS A 303 13.30 -15.47 -12.16
CA LYS A 303 13.33 -15.17 -10.72
C LYS A 303 14.26 -16.11 -9.98
N LYS A 304 14.24 -17.39 -10.33
CA LYS A 304 15.14 -18.42 -9.78
C LYS A 304 16.60 -18.10 -10.09
N LYS A 305 16.89 -17.71 -11.34
CA LYS A 305 18.24 -17.28 -11.72
C LYS A 305 18.69 -16.08 -10.89
N PHE A 306 17.86 -15.02 -10.81
CA PHE A 306 18.17 -13.84 -10.00
C PHE A 306 18.48 -14.23 -8.55
N PHE A 307 17.61 -15.03 -7.92
CA PHE A 307 17.77 -15.52 -6.56
C PHE A 307 19.11 -16.26 -6.36
N LEU A 308 19.45 -17.17 -7.27
CA LEU A 308 20.69 -17.95 -7.18
C LEU A 308 21.93 -17.11 -7.46
N ASP A 309 21.87 -16.17 -8.40
CA ASP A 309 23.00 -15.28 -8.72
C ASP A 309 23.32 -14.35 -7.55
N VAL A 310 22.31 -13.82 -6.86
CA VAL A 310 22.50 -13.03 -5.64
C VAL A 310 23.17 -13.86 -4.54
N ILE A 311 22.75 -15.09 -4.32
CA ILE A 311 23.37 -15.98 -3.30
C ILE A 311 24.82 -16.30 -3.63
N ARG A 312 25.15 -16.47 -4.92
CA ARG A 312 26.50 -16.86 -5.41
C ARG A 312 27.48 -15.70 -5.37
N ALA A 313 27.06 -14.52 -5.81
CA ALA A 313 27.93 -13.37 -5.93
C ALA A 313 28.45 -12.89 -4.56
N GLU A 314 29.72 -12.56 -4.47
CA GLU A 314 30.32 -12.02 -3.25
C GLU A 314 29.96 -10.53 -3.05
N ASN A 315 29.86 -9.79 -4.14
CA ASN A 315 29.55 -8.35 -4.19
C ASN A 315 28.69 -8.00 -5.40
N TYR A 316 28.26 -6.75 -5.49
CA TYR A 316 27.38 -6.29 -6.57
C TYR A 316 28.04 -6.32 -7.96
N ASP A 317 29.35 -6.10 -8.06
CA ASP A 317 30.06 -6.15 -9.35
C ASP A 317 30.11 -7.57 -9.92
N GLU A 318 30.37 -8.58 -9.07
CA GLU A 318 30.28 -9.97 -9.47
C GLU A 318 28.85 -10.34 -9.86
N PHE A 319 27.85 -9.88 -9.10
CA PHE A 319 26.44 -10.09 -9.45
C PHE A 319 26.11 -9.50 -10.83
N LYS A 320 26.55 -8.26 -11.13
CA LYS A 320 26.36 -7.65 -12.46
C LYS A 320 26.91 -8.56 -13.58
N THR A 321 28.10 -9.09 -13.36
CA THR A 321 28.76 -9.99 -14.34
C THR A 321 27.97 -11.26 -14.57
N LEU A 322 27.49 -11.92 -13.50
CA LEU A 322 26.67 -13.13 -13.57
C LEU A 322 25.31 -12.87 -14.23
N ASN A 323 24.73 -11.71 -13.98
CA ASN A 323 23.40 -11.36 -14.49
C ASN A 323 23.43 -10.89 -15.96
N GLN A 324 24.53 -10.25 -16.43
CA GLN A 324 24.69 -9.77 -17.82
C GLN A 324 24.91 -10.92 -18.83
N THR A 325 25.52 -12.02 -18.43
CA THR A 325 25.81 -13.15 -19.32
C THR A 325 24.57 -13.87 -19.87
N ASN A 326 23.35 -13.48 -19.46
CA ASN A 326 22.09 -14.10 -19.88
C ASN A 326 20.89 -13.14 -19.90
N SER A 327 21.09 -11.86 -20.24
CA SER A 327 19.97 -10.93 -20.43
C SER A 327 19.13 -11.35 -21.62
N LEU A 328 17.88 -11.76 -21.37
CA LEU A 328 16.86 -11.78 -22.40
C LEU A 328 16.63 -10.34 -22.89
N PRO A 329 16.32 -10.14 -24.20
CA PRO A 329 16.13 -8.79 -24.74
C PRO A 329 15.02 -8.05 -23.99
N PRO A 330 15.11 -6.70 -23.93
CA PRO A 330 14.08 -5.89 -23.33
C PRO A 330 12.74 -6.10 -24.06
N LYS A 331 11.69 -6.27 -23.31
CA LYS A 331 10.33 -6.25 -23.86
C LYS A 331 9.89 -4.81 -24.05
#